data_e46ffff4a3f554464080eb35afeb4530
#
_entry.id   e46ffff4a3f554464080eb35afeb4530
#
_cell.length_a   1.000
_cell.length_b   1.000
_cell.length_c   1.000
_cell.angle_alpha   90.00
_cell.angle_beta   90.00
_cell.angle_gamma   90.00
#
_symmetry.space_group_name_H-M   'P 1'
#
loop_
_entity.id
_entity.type
_entity.pdbx_description
1 polymer ?
#
loop_
_entity_poly.entity_id
_entity_poly.type
_entity_poly.pdbx_seq_one_letter_code
_entity_poly.pdbx_strand_id
1 'polypeptide(L)'
;MTLILLYLKMISGHTKMKNEINEIGKEVIDLQIKALKKLKSSINNSFNDAVNAILKCKSKVIICGVGKSGRIASKISATLSSVGTPSFSISANDCSHGDLGRITNQDILILISYSGNTDELKNIIKYAKSNKILLIGIVSNKNSSLYKSAKIKLFIPEVKESGYGIVPTSSTTAQLSLGDALSIALMKKKKFSKLDFKKFHPAGSLGQKLKTASDLMLTKNRIPFVNENEVMKNALKILNKKRLGFLVVVNNQGLNTGVFTDGDLKRLMQKKRSIDNLKIKLFMTKKPYTVEKNMLITEILTQMNKRKITNVCVFGKENKKKTIGVIHIHNLLNILK
;
A
#
# COMPACT_ATOMS: atom_id res chain seq x y z
N MET A 1 -33.03 24.99 47.87
CA MET A 1 -32.03 23.91 48.12
C MET A 1 -32.33 22.62 47.31
N THR A 2 -33.55 22.31 46.97
CA THR A 2 -33.96 21.04 46.34
C THR A 2 -33.60 20.92 44.83
N LEU A 3 -33.70 22.01 44.05
CA LEU A 3 -33.42 21.99 42.58
C LEU A 3 -31.92 21.81 42.27
N ILE A 4 -31.03 22.40 43.04
CA ILE A 4 -29.58 22.29 42.85
C ILE A 4 -29.10 20.85 43.12
N LEU A 5 -29.67 20.20 44.15
CA LEU A 5 -29.37 18.80 44.47
C LEU A 5 -29.85 17.82 43.40
N LEU A 6 -31.02 18.09 42.76
CA LEU A 6 -31.49 17.32 41.61
C LEU A 6 -30.59 17.50 40.39
N TYR A 7 -30.16 18.73 40.11
CA TYR A 7 -29.26 19.04 38.98
C TYR A 7 -27.88 18.39 39.14
N LEU A 8 -27.31 18.43 40.36
CA LEU A 8 -26.04 17.76 40.67
C LEU A 8 -26.14 16.22 40.59
N LYS A 9 -27.28 15.63 41.01
CA LYS A 9 -27.54 14.19 40.80
C LYS A 9 -27.67 13.79 39.33
N MET A 10 -28.31 14.62 38.52
CA MET A 10 -28.38 14.38 37.06
C MET A 10 -27.00 14.44 36.41
N ILE A 11 -26.15 15.42 36.74
CA ILE A 11 -24.79 15.55 36.22
C ILE A 11 -23.92 14.37 36.68
N SER A 12 -24.00 13.99 37.99
CA SER A 12 -23.22 12.84 38.49
C SER A 12 -23.66 11.51 37.89
N GLY A 13 -24.97 11.33 37.65
CA GLY A 13 -25.52 10.18 36.95
C GLY A 13 -25.06 10.10 35.47
N HIS A 14 -25.04 11.24 34.78
CA HIS A 14 -24.55 11.32 33.38
C HIS A 14 -23.05 11.02 33.30
N THR A 15 -22.25 11.51 34.23
CA THR A 15 -20.80 11.27 34.25
C THR A 15 -20.50 9.81 34.58
N LYS A 16 -21.24 9.22 35.55
CA LYS A 16 -21.10 7.80 35.89
C LYS A 16 -21.45 6.88 34.72
N MET A 17 -22.55 7.16 34.02
CA MET A 17 -22.98 6.39 32.85
C MET A 17 -22.01 6.54 31.67
N LYS A 18 -21.41 7.73 31.43
CA LYS A 18 -20.37 7.92 30.41
C LYS A 18 -19.11 7.11 30.74
N ASN A 19 -18.71 7.05 31.98
CA ASN A 19 -17.56 6.25 32.39
C ASN A 19 -17.80 4.74 32.20
N GLU A 20 -19.00 4.26 32.52
CA GLU A 20 -19.40 2.87 32.34
C GLU A 20 -19.36 2.45 30.86
N ILE A 21 -19.86 3.28 29.92
CA ILE A 21 -19.81 3.02 28.48
C ILE A 21 -18.34 2.94 27.98
N ASN A 22 -17.48 3.85 28.45
CA ASN A 22 -16.07 3.84 28.09
C ASN A 22 -15.37 2.56 28.57
N GLU A 23 -15.66 2.09 29.78
CA GLU A 23 -15.08 0.85 30.31
C GLU A 23 -15.55 -0.39 29.53
N ILE A 24 -16.81 -0.46 29.12
CA ILE A 24 -17.30 -1.51 28.22
C ILE A 24 -16.50 -1.53 26.91
N GLY A 25 -16.27 -0.36 26.29
CA GLY A 25 -15.46 -0.26 25.08
C GLY A 25 -14.03 -0.77 25.26
N LYS A 26 -13.39 -0.39 26.36
CA LYS A 26 -12.04 -0.85 26.72
C LYS A 26 -12.00 -2.36 26.96
N GLU A 27 -12.97 -2.91 27.67
CA GLU A 27 -13.06 -4.35 27.93
C GLU A 27 -13.13 -5.17 26.62
N VAL A 28 -13.96 -4.72 25.66
CA VAL A 28 -14.07 -5.37 24.33
C VAL A 28 -12.71 -5.38 23.63
N ILE A 29 -12.01 -4.24 23.62
CA ILE A 29 -10.68 -4.12 22.99
C ILE A 29 -9.67 -5.01 23.71
N ASP A 30 -9.68 -5.06 25.02
CA ASP A 30 -8.77 -5.91 25.81
C ASP A 30 -8.96 -7.40 25.52
N LEU A 31 -10.20 -7.84 25.35
CA LEU A 31 -10.50 -9.22 24.92
C LEU A 31 -9.90 -9.51 23.55
N GLN A 32 -10.01 -8.58 22.60
CA GLN A 32 -9.42 -8.72 21.27
C GLN A 32 -7.88 -8.72 21.32
N ILE A 33 -7.26 -7.86 22.15
CA ILE A 33 -5.81 -7.88 22.36
C ILE A 33 -5.35 -9.24 22.90
N LYS A 34 -6.06 -9.80 23.88
CA LYS A 34 -5.77 -11.16 24.41
C LYS A 34 -5.90 -12.23 23.32
N ALA A 35 -6.93 -12.15 22.50
CA ALA A 35 -7.14 -13.06 21.37
C ALA A 35 -5.99 -12.96 20.34
N LEU A 36 -5.55 -11.77 20.00
CA LEU A 36 -4.44 -11.54 19.07
C LEU A 36 -3.09 -12.01 19.63
N LYS A 37 -2.85 -11.86 20.94
CA LYS A 37 -1.67 -12.43 21.60
C LYS A 37 -1.65 -13.97 21.49
N LYS A 38 -2.77 -14.64 21.74
CA LYS A 38 -2.90 -16.10 21.57
C LYS A 38 -2.69 -16.51 20.11
N LEU A 39 -3.30 -15.78 19.17
CA LEU A 39 -3.13 -16.02 17.74
C LEU A 39 -1.65 -15.89 17.31
N LYS A 40 -0.96 -14.86 17.76
CA LYS A 40 0.47 -14.66 17.46
C LYS A 40 1.30 -15.88 17.89
N SER A 41 1.04 -16.43 19.07
CA SER A 41 1.75 -17.61 19.59
C SER A 41 1.37 -18.92 18.88
N SER A 42 0.25 -18.95 18.16
CA SER A 42 -0.20 -20.14 17.40
C SER A 42 0.34 -20.20 15.96
N ILE A 43 0.99 -19.16 15.48
CA ILE A 43 1.64 -19.13 14.16
C ILE A 43 2.77 -20.18 14.14
N ASN A 44 2.68 -21.15 13.25
CA ASN A 44 3.58 -22.28 13.14
C ASN A 44 3.85 -22.68 11.68
N ASN A 45 4.39 -23.89 11.45
CA ASN A 45 4.73 -24.38 10.12
C ASN A 45 3.53 -24.45 9.17
N SER A 46 2.31 -24.66 9.67
CA SER A 46 1.10 -24.65 8.79
C SER A 46 0.88 -23.30 8.13
N PHE A 47 1.29 -22.20 8.79
CA PHE A 47 1.27 -20.86 8.16
C PHE A 47 2.26 -20.78 6.99
N ASN A 48 3.48 -21.32 7.18
CA ASN A 48 4.47 -21.39 6.09
C ASN A 48 3.96 -22.26 4.93
N ASP A 49 3.31 -23.39 5.24
CA ASP A 49 2.73 -24.28 4.24
C ASP A 49 1.64 -23.59 3.44
N ALA A 50 0.77 -22.81 4.09
CA ALA A 50 -0.26 -22.02 3.43
C ALA A 50 0.34 -20.97 2.49
N VAL A 51 1.33 -20.21 2.96
CA VAL A 51 2.05 -19.22 2.12
C VAL A 51 2.68 -19.90 0.91
N ASN A 52 3.40 -21.01 1.13
CA ASN A 52 4.09 -21.74 0.05
C ASN A 52 3.11 -22.35 -0.96
N ALA A 53 1.99 -22.89 -0.49
CA ALA A 53 0.94 -23.42 -1.36
C ALA A 53 0.37 -22.31 -2.26
N ILE A 54 0.02 -21.14 -1.68
CA ILE A 54 -0.53 -20.02 -2.42
C ILE A 54 0.49 -19.44 -3.40
N LEU A 55 1.77 -19.40 -3.05
CA LEU A 55 2.84 -18.96 -3.98
C LEU A 55 2.95 -19.87 -5.22
N LYS A 56 2.68 -21.18 -5.05
CA LYS A 56 2.70 -22.17 -6.13
C LYS A 56 1.38 -22.26 -6.91
N CYS A 57 0.33 -21.60 -6.44
CA CYS A 57 -0.97 -21.59 -7.11
C CYS A 57 -0.88 -20.92 -8.47
N LYS A 58 -1.28 -21.64 -9.52
CA LYS A 58 -1.27 -21.14 -10.91
C LYS A 58 -2.58 -20.47 -11.33
N SER A 59 -3.61 -20.57 -10.50
CA SER A 59 -4.91 -19.94 -10.74
C SER A 59 -5.22 -18.90 -9.65
N LYS A 60 -6.19 -19.11 -8.83
CA LYS A 60 -6.66 -18.11 -7.86
C LYS A 60 -6.93 -18.71 -6.49
N VAL A 61 -7.02 -17.87 -5.49
CA VAL A 61 -7.44 -18.22 -4.12
C VAL A 61 -8.91 -17.86 -3.95
N ILE A 62 -9.73 -18.85 -3.66
CA ILE A 62 -11.16 -18.68 -3.40
C ILE A 62 -11.38 -18.79 -1.90
N ILE A 63 -12.07 -17.81 -1.31
CA ILE A 63 -12.30 -17.78 0.13
C ILE A 63 -13.80 -17.82 0.39
N CYS A 64 -14.23 -18.70 1.31
CA CYS A 64 -15.62 -18.83 1.68
C CYS A 64 -15.79 -18.92 3.19
N GLY A 65 -16.88 -18.38 3.67
CA GLY A 65 -17.34 -18.46 5.05
C GLY A 65 -18.81 -18.07 5.13
N VAL A 66 -19.45 -18.28 6.28
CA VAL A 66 -20.86 -17.98 6.51
C VAL A 66 -21.02 -16.80 7.46
N GLY A 67 -22.00 -15.94 7.24
CA GLY A 67 -22.35 -14.82 8.11
C GLY A 67 -21.17 -13.86 8.29
N LYS A 68 -20.74 -13.61 9.54
CA LYS A 68 -19.62 -12.72 9.85
C LYS A 68 -18.31 -13.25 9.28
N SER A 69 -18.04 -14.54 9.32
CA SER A 69 -16.86 -15.16 8.69
C SER A 69 -16.85 -14.98 7.16
N GLY A 70 -18.01 -14.94 6.50
CA GLY A 70 -18.14 -14.63 5.09
C GLY A 70 -17.73 -13.17 4.77
N ARG A 71 -18.11 -12.21 5.63
CA ARG A 71 -17.65 -10.82 5.50
C ARG A 71 -16.13 -10.70 5.66
N ILE A 72 -15.56 -11.46 6.60
CA ILE A 72 -14.10 -11.53 6.76
C ILE A 72 -13.45 -12.18 5.52
N ALA A 73 -14.03 -13.24 4.97
CA ALA A 73 -13.57 -13.85 3.73
C ALA A 73 -13.51 -12.84 2.56
N SER A 74 -14.55 -12.03 2.40
CA SER A 74 -14.57 -10.96 1.39
C SER A 74 -13.44 -9.95 1.59
N LYS A 75 -13.21 -9.51 2.83
CA LYS A 75 -12.13 -8.57 3.14
C LYS A 75 -10.75 -9.17 2.86
N ILE A 76 -10.51 -10.42 3.25
CA ILE A 76 -9.23 -11.09 3.03
C ILE A 76 -8.98 -11.26 1.52
N SER A 77 -9.98 -11.67 0.75
CA SER A 77 -9.85 -11.84 -0.70
C SER A 77 -9.51 -10.51 -1.40
N ALA A 78 -10.19 -9.42 -1.01
CA ALA A 78 -9.89 -8.09 -1.51
C ALA A 78 -8.45 -7.66 -1.19
N THR A 79 -7.97 -7.95 0.03
CA THR A 79 -6.59 -7.66 0.44
C THR A 79 -5.58 -8.46 -0.38
N LEU A 80 -5.79 -9.78 -0.56
CA LEU A 80 -4.95 -10.64 -1.39
C LEU A 80 -4.84 -10.13 -2.82
N SER A 81 -5.97 -9.78 -3.43
CA SER A 81 -6.01 -9.21 -4.79
C SER A 81 -5.23 -7.90 -4.87
N SER A 82 -5.41 -7.03 -3.89
CA SER A 82 -4.73 -5.73 -3.83
C SER A 82 -3.21 -5.82 -3.71
N VAL A 83 -2.69 -6.93 -3.20
CA VAL A 83 -1.25 -7.18 -3.05
C VAL A 83 -0.71 -8.22 -4.05
N GLY A 84 -1.42 -8.44 -5.17
CA GLY A 84 -0.94 -9.24 -6.29
C GLY A 84 -1.14 -10.75 -6.16
N THR A 85 -2.11 -11.19 -5.36
CA THR A 85 -2.55 -12.58 -5.31
C THR A 85 -3.99 -12.65 -5.80
N PRO A 86 -4.27 -13.16 -7.03
CA PRO A 86 -5.63 -13.26 -7.56
C PRO A 86 -6.53 -14.01 -6.57
N SER A 87 -7.60 -13.36 -6.12
CA SER A 87 -8.51 -13.91 -5.13
C SER A 87 -9.90 -13.30 -5.26
N PHE A 88 -10.92 -14.07 -4.94
CA PHE A 88 -12.29 -13.59 -4.71
C PHE A 88 -12.98 -14.39 -3.63
N SER A 89 -14.03 -13.86 -3.05
CA SER A 89 -14.87 -14.57 -2.09
C SER A 89 -16.13 -15.09 -2.77
N ILE A 90 -16.61 -16.26 -2.31
CA ILE A 90 -17.90 -16.81 -2.72
C ILE A 90 -18.79 -16.99 -1.49
N SER A 91 -20.10 -16.91 -1.72
CA SER A 91 -21.12 -17.16 -0.72
C SER A 91 -21.30 -18.68 -0.56
N ALA A 92 -21.33 -19.17 0.69
CA ALA A 92 -21.60 -20.58 0.95
C ALA A 92 -23.00 -21.00 0.49
N ASN A 93 -23.98 -20.10 0.58
CA ASN A 93 -25.34 -20.36 0.12
C ASN A 93 -25.37 -20.50 -1.41
N ASP A 94 -24.74 -19.59 -2.15
CA ASP A 94 -24.73 -19.62 -3.62
C ASP A 94 -23.96 -20.84 -4.16
N CYS A 95 -22.99 -21.36 -3.41
CA CYS A 95 -22.33 -22.64 -3.71
C CYS A 95 -23.32 -23.80 -3.80
N SER A 96 -24.38 -23.80 -3.00
CA SER A 96 -25.44 -24.84 -3.05
C SER A 96 -26.35 -24.68 -4.28
N HIS A 97 -26.26 -23.54 -4.99
CA HIS A 97 -27.07 -23.18 -6.16
C HIS A 97 -26.25 -23.02 -7.45
N GLY A 98 -25.09 -23.64 -7.53
CA GLY A 98 -24.30 -23.71 -8.77
C GLY A 98 -22.93 -23.03 -8.72
N ASP A 99 -22.66 -22.13 -7.77
CA ASP A 99 -21.36 -21.41 -7.68
C ASP A 99 -20.16 -22.33 -7.38
N LEU A 100 -20.37 -23.59 -7.01
CA LEU A 100 -19.31 -24.62 -6.95
C LEU A 100 -18.60 -24.76 -8.32
N GLY A 101 -19.31 -24.57 -9.42
CA GLY A 101 -18.73 -24.60 -10.77
C GLY A 101 -17.65 -23.53 -11.03
N ARG A 102 -17.54 -22.50 -10.18
CA ARG A 102 -16.50 -21.47 -10.25
C ARG A 102 -15.16 -21.91 -9.66
N ILE A 103 -15.13 -23.07 -8.99
CA ILE A 103 -13.96 -23.60 -8.30
C ILE A 103 -13.39 -24.76 -9.11
N THR A 104 -12.10 -24.69 -9.44
CA THR A 104 -11.38 -25.72 -10.20
C THR A 104 -10.29 -26.38 -9.36
N ASN A 105 -9.76 -27.49 -9.82
CA ASN A 105 -8.67 -28.20 -9.15
C ASN A 105 -7.31 -27.45 -9.24
N GLN A 106 -7.23 -26.37 -10.00
CA GLN A 106 -6.07 -25.48 -10.06
C GLN A 106 -6.12 -24.36 -9.01
N ASP A 107 -7.28 -24.16 -8.39
CA ASP A 107 -7.50 -23.16 -7.36
C ASP A 107 -7.08 -23.64 -5.98
N ILE A 108 -6.93 -22.69 -5.07
CA ILE A 108 -6.84 -22.99 -3.64
C ILE A 108 -8.13 -22.49 -2.99
N LEU A 109 -8.78 -23.35 -2.23
CA LEU A 109 -9.97 -23.00 -1.46
C LEU A 109 -9.60 -22.77 0.00
N ILE A 110 -9.94 -21.61 0.54
CA ILE A 110 -9.83 -21.29 1.96
C ILE A 110 -11.22 -21.22 2.55
N LEU A 111 -11.52 -22.06 3.53
CA LEU A 111 -12.76 -22.02 4.28
C LEU A 111 -12.51 -21.44 5.68
N ILE A 112 -13.38 -20.49 6.07
CA ILE A 112 -13.31 -19.81 7.37
C ILE A 112 -14.55 -20.20 8.18
N SER A 113 -14.34 -20.89 9.29
CA SER A 113 -15.38 -21.21 10.26
C SER A 113 -14.75 -21.37 11.65
N TYR A 114 -15.18 -20.55 12.60
CA TYR A 114 -14.63 -20.64 13.96
C TYR A 114 -14.94 -21.99 14.61
N SER A 115 -16.21 -22.46 14.54
CA SER A 115 -16.61 -23.78 15.03
C SER A 115 -16.09 -24.94 14.16
N GLY A 116 -15.90 -24.68 12.86
CA GLY A 116 -15.50 -25.64 11.85
C GLY A 116 -16.59 -26.72 11.49
N ASN A 117 -17.80 -26.56 12.03
CA ASN A 117 -18.93 -27.45 11.81
C ASN A 117 -20.15 -26.74 11.19
N THR A 118 -19.94 -25.62 10.50
CA THR A 118 -20.98 -24.87 9.82
C THR A 118 -21.59 -25.71 8.71
N ASP A 119 -22.91 -25.96 8.75
CA ASP A 119 -23.60 -26.89 7.87
C ASP A 119 -23.49 -26.53 6.39
N GLU A 120 -23.59 -25.26 6.05
CA GLU A 120 -23.48 -24.74 4.69
C GLU A 120 -22.11 -25.05 4.05
N LEU A 121 -21.08 -25.28 4.86
CA LEU A 121 -19.74 -25.61 4.35
C LEU A 121 -19.55 -27.08 4.06
N LYS A 122 -20.45 -27.98 4.52
CA LYS A 122 -20.31 -29.44 4.35
C LYS A 122 -20.27 -29.85 2.87
N ASN A 123 -21.16 -29.30 2.05
CA ASN A 123 -21.19 -29.59 0.61
C ASN A 123 -19.93 -29.06 -0.09
N ILE A 124 -19.42 -27.90 0.31
CA ILE A 124 -18.21 -27.31 -0.24
C ILE A 124 -16.98 -28.17 0.11
N ILE A 125 -16.90 -28.66 1.36
CA ILE A 125 -15.84 -29.59 1.81
C ILE A 125 -15.88 -30.89 1.00
N LYS A 126 -17.08 -31.47 0.82
CA LYS A 126 -17.27 -32.69 0.01
C LYS A 126 -16.84 -32.46 -1.44
N TYR A 127 -17.25 -31.33 -2.04
CA TYR A 127 -16.87 -30.97 -3.40
C TYR A 127 -15.35 -30.81 -3.55
N ALA A 128 -14.71 -30.10 -2.62
CA ALA A 128 -13.26 -29.89 -2.63
C ALA A 128 -12.51 -31.25 -2.55
N LYS A 129 -12.96 -32.16 -1.70
CA LYS A 129 -12.37 -33.49 -1.59
C LYS A 129 -12.55 -34.33 -2.87
N SER A 130 -13.75 -34.37 -3.44
CA SER A 130 -14.04 -35.14 -4.67
C SER A 130 -13.28 -34.63 -5.88
N ASN A 131 -13.05 -33.33 -5.97
CA ASN A 131 -12.35 -32.70 -7.10
C ASN A 131 -10.86 -32.47 -6.82
N LYS A 132 -10.30 -33.00 -5.73
CA LYS A 132 -8.88 -32.89 -5.35
C LYS A 132 -8.40 -31.41 -5.26
N ILE A 133 -9.28 -30.51 -4.85
CA ILE A 133 -8.97 -29.10 -4.64
C ILE A 133 -8.18 -28.94 -3.34
N LEU A 134 -7.09 -28.16 -3.35
CA LEU A 134 -6.33 -27.90 -2.15
C LEU A 134 -7.15 -27.05 -1.18
N LEU A 135 -7.54 -27.65 -0.04
CA LEU A 135 -8.34 -27.04 1.00
C LEU A 135 -7.47 -26.55 2.15
N ILE A 136 -7.57 -25.26 2.48
CA ILE A 136 -7.02 -24.63 3.67
C ILE A 136 -8.17 -24.30 4.60
N GLY A 137 -8.11 -24.73 5.86
CA GLY A 137 -9.12 -24.42 6.87
C GLY A 137 -8.62 -23.40 7.89
N ILE A 138 -9.37 -22.30 8.08
CA ILE A 138 -9.18 -21.35 9.18
C ILE A 138 -10.22 -21.66 10.24
N VAL A 139 -9.79 -22.25 11.37
CA VAL A 139 -10.71 -22.91 12.30
C VAL A 139 -10.15 -22.96 13.73
N SER A 140 -11.03 -22.96 14.74
CA SER A 140 -10.64 -23.07 16.15
C SER A 140 -10.82 -24.47 16.73
N ASN A 141 -11.79 -25.27 16.25
CA ASN A 141 -12.07 -26.59 16.77
C ASN A 141 -11.33 -27.71 15.99
N LYS A 142 -10.36 -28.34 16.64
CA LYS A 142 -9.55 -29.41 16.04
C LYS A 142 -10.37 -30.70 15.76
N ASN A 143 -11.51 -30.89 16.42
CA ASN A 143 -12.38 -32.05 16.23
C ASN A 143 -13.42 -31.85 15.13
N SER A 144 -13.48 -30.63 14.55
CA SER A 144 -14.47 -30.28 13.53
C SER A 144 -14.26 -30.95 12.18
N SER A 145 -15.32 -30.98 11.38
CA SER A 145 -15.29 -31.50 10.01
C SER A 145 -14.35 -30.75 9.11
N LEU A 146 -14.29 -29.39 9.22
CA LEU A 146 -13.38 -28.56 8.47
C LEU A 146 -11.93 -28.87 8.82
N TYR A 147 -11.59 -28.93 10.11
CA TYR A 147 -10.21 -29.21 10.54
C TYR A 147 -9.71 -30.56 10.04
N LYS A 148 -10.56 -31.60 10.14
CA LYS A 148 -10.22 -32.94 9.68
C LYS A 148 -10.06 -33.06 8.17
N SER A 149 -10.85 -32.27 7.42
CA SER A 149 -10.87 -32.33 5.95
C SER A 149 -9.82 -31.44 5.30
N ALA A 150 -9.38 -30.35 5.97
CA ALA A 150 -8.40 -29.41 5.40
C ALA A 150 -7.01 -30.06 5.30
N LYS A 151 -6.36 -29.89 4.15
CA LYS A 151 -4.96 -30.29 3.94
C LYS A 151 -4.02 -29.41 4.77
N ILE A 152 -4.27 -28.11 4.81
CA ILE A 152 -3.53 -27.16 5.62
C ILE A 152 -4.48 -26.52 6.64
N LYS A 153 -4.05 -26.49 7.89
CA LYS A 153 -4.88 -26.08 9.02
C LYS A 153 -4.30 -24.84 9.66
N LEU A 154 -4.92 -23.71 9.43
CA LEU A 154 -4.61 -22.44 10.09
C LEU A 154 -5.47 -22.36 11.36
N PHE A 155 -4.87 -22.73 12.47
CA PHE A 155 -5.55 -22.85 13.74
C PHE A 155 -5.68 -21.48 14.44
N ILE A 156 -6.90 -21.15 14.86
CA ILE A 156 -7.18 -19.99 15.73
C ILE A 156 -7.42 -20.56 17.14
N PRO A 157 -6.62 -20.18 18.14
CA PRO A 157 -6.84 -20.57 19.51
C PRO A 157 -8.21 -20.12 20.02
N GLU A 158 -8.74 -20.86 20.99
CA GLU A 158 -9.99 -20.48 21.64
C GLU A 158 -9.89 -19.10 22.29
N VAL A 159 -10.89 -18.25 22.01
CA VAL A 159 -10.96 -16.86 22.48
C VAL A 159 -12.28 -16.60 23.19
N LYS A 160 -12.26 -15.66 24.15
CA LYS A 160 -13.47 -15.19 24.81
C LYS A 160 -14.13 -14.12 23.92
N GLU A 161 -15.40 -14.29 23.63
CA GLU A 161 -16.20 -13.30 22.91
C GLU A 161 -16.79 -12.26 23.85
N SER A 162 -17.10 -11.09 23.32
CA SER A 162 -17.84 -10.05 24.04
C SER A 162 -19.36 -10.31 24.00
N GLY A 163 -20.15 -9.44 24.62
CA GLY A 163 -21.62 -9.51 24.57
C GLY A 163 -22.13 -10.86 25.07
N TYR A 164 -22.00 -11.11 26.37
CA TYR A 164 -22.36 -12.37 27.04
C TYR A 164 -21.63 -13.62 26.53
N GLY A 165 -20.49 -13.44 25.84
CA GLY A 165 -19.72 -14.53 25.26
C GLY A 165 -20.27 -15.09 23.95
N ILE A 166 -21.27 -14.46 23.33
CA ILE A 166 -21.97 -14.97 22.13
C ILE A 166 -21.80 -14.12 20.89
N VAL A 167 -21.38 -12.87 21.03
CA VAL A 167 -21.23 -11.96 19.89
C VAL A 167 -19.84 -12.16 19.26
N PRO A 168 -19.72 -12.65 18.00
CA PRO A 168 -18.44 -12.82 17.35
C PRO A 168 -17.71 -11.49 17.18
N THR A 169 -16.72 -11.25 18.02
CA THR A 169 -15.88 -10.05 18.10
C THR A 169 -14.41 -10.45 18.08
N SER A 170 -13.93 -11.13 19.11
CA SER A 170 -12.54 -11.59 19.21
C SER A 170 -12.19 -12.62 18.16
N SER A 171 -13.08 -13.56 17.87
CA SER A 171 -12.86 -14.57 16.82
C SER A 171 -12.76 -13.96 15.43
N THR A 172 -13.64 -13.00 15.10
CA THR A 172 -13.60 -12.33 13.80
C THR A 172 -12.37 -11.43 13.65
N THR A 173 -11.96 -10.76 14.72
CA THR A 173 -10.70 -10.00 14.75
C THR A 173 -9.48 -10.92 14.52
N ALA A 174 -9.46 -12.10 15.14
CA ALA A 174 -8.40 -13.09 14.93
C ALA A 174 -8.39 -13.62 13.48
N GLN A 175 -9.56 -13.95 12.90
CA GLN A 175 -9.68 -14.40 11.50
C GLN A 175 -9.15 -13.34 10.55
N LEU A 176 -9.55 -12.07 10.75
CA LEU A 176 -9.12 -10.95 9.93
C LEU A 176 -7.60 -10.76 10.01
N SER A 177 -7.05 -10.73 11.22
CA SER A 177 -5.61 -10.53 11.46
C SER A 177 -4.77 -11.65 10.86
N LEU A 178 -5.23 -12.91 10.91
CA LEU A 178 -4.57 -14.04 10.27
C LEU A 178 -4.55 -13.90 8.75
N GLY A 179 -5.67 -13.49 8.15
CA GLY A 179 -5.77 -13.23 6.71
C GLY A 179 -4.87 -12.07 6.24
N ASP A 180 -4.77 -11.01 7.04
CA ASP A 180 -3.86 -9.90 6.75
C ASP A 180 -2.39 -10.33 6.88
N ALA A 181 -2.05 -11.12 7.89
CA ALA A 181 -0.71 -11.70 8.03
C ALA A 181 -0.34 -12.56 6.82
N LEU A 182 -1.27 -13.39 6.35
CA LEU A 182 -1.09 -14.22 5.15
C LEU A 182 -0.87 -13.36 3.90
N SER A 183 -1.68 -12.33 3.71
CA SER A 183 -1.59 -11.40 2.57
C SER A 183 -0.25 -10.66 2.53
N ILE A 184 0.22 -10.17 3.67
CA ILE A 184 1.49 -9.44 3.77
C ILE A 184 2.69 -10.39 3.62
N ALA A 185 2.61 -11.63 4.14
CA ALA A 185 3.64 -12.63 3.92
C ALA A 185 3.82 -12.94 2.42
N LEU A 186 2.70 -13.15 1.70
CA LEU A 186 2.68 -13.36 0.24
C LEU A 186 3.24 -12.16 -0.52
N MET A 187 2.82 -10.95 -0.18
CA MET A 187 3.32 -9.71 -0.75
C MET A 187 4.86 -9.63 -0.65
N LYS A 188 5.40 -9.90 0.54
CA LYS A 188 6.86 -9.87 0.78
C LYS A 188 7.59 -10.98 0.01
N LYS A 189 7.07 -12.21 0.00
CA LYS A 189 7.68 -13.34 -0.72
C LYS A 189 7.65 -13.15 -2.23
N LYS A 190 6.61 -12.53 -2.78
CA LYS A 190 6.53 -12.15 -4.19
C LYS A 190 7.41 -10.94 -4.55
N LYS A 191 8.06 -10.30 -3.59
CA LYS A 191 8.79 -9.03 -3.77
C LYS A 191 7.91 -7.95 -4.40
N PHE A 192 6.62 -7.97 -4.08
CA PHE A 192 5.64 -7.02 -4.59
C PHE A 192 5.97 -5.61 -4.10
N SER A 193 6.30 -4.73 -5.03
CA SER A 193 6.80 -3.39 -4.76
C SER A 193 5.68 -2.35 -4.62
N LYS A 194 6.04 -1.15 -4.15
CA LYS A 194 5.14 0.01 -4.17
C LYS A 194 4.66 0.35 -5.59
N LEU A 195 5.49 0.12 -6.60
CA LEU A 195 5.12 0.35 -8.01
C LEU A 195 4.12 -0.69 -8.51
N ASP A 196 4.21 -1.94 -8.04
CA ASP A 196 3.21 -2.96 -8.35
C ASP A 196 1.89 -2.63 -7.67
N PHE A 197 1.93 -2.17 -6.42
CA PHE A 197 0.74 -1.72 -5.71
C PHE A 197 0.02 -0.57 -6.44
N LYS A 198 0.77 0.38 -7.01
CA LYS A 198 0.24 1.46 -7.84
C LYS A 198 -0.57 0.96 -9.03
N LYS A 199 -0.16 -0.15 -9.69
CA LYS A 199 -0.88 -0.72 -10.84
C LYS A 199 -2.30 -1.16 -10.49
N PHE A 200 -2.51 -1.65 -9.26
CA PHE A 200 -3.81 -2.10 -8.78
C PHE A 200 -4.64 -0.99 -8.09
N HIS A 201 -4.02 0.17 -7.81
CA HIS A 201 -4.65 1.30 -7.15
C HIS A 201 -4.45 2.60 -7.96
N PRO A 202 -5.01 2.71 -9.19
CA PRO A 202 -4.76 3.84 -10.08
C PRO A 202 -5.40 5.15 -9.58
N ALA A 203 -6.42 5.06 -8.73
CA ALA A 203 -7.19 6.20 -8.21
C ALA A 203 -7.06 6.37 -6.69
N GLY A 204 -7.58 7.49 -6.18
CA GLY A 204 -7.62 7.78 -4.74
C GLY A 204 -6.33 8.39 -4.17
N SER A 205 -6.38 8.79 -2.90
CA SER A 205 -5.26 9.45 -2.20
C SER A 205 -4.00 8.58 -2.13
N LEU A 206 -4.16 7.26 -2.04
CA LEU A 206 -3.05 6.32 -2.01
C LEU A 206 -2.35 6.24 -3.37
N GLY A 207 -3.11 6.20 -4.48
CA GLY A 207 -2.56 6.24 -5.84
C GLY A 207 -1.80 7.53 -6.12
N GLN A 208 -2.29 8.68 -5.62
CA GLN A 208 -1.60 9.97 -5.72
C GLN A 208 -0.22 9.95 -5.03
N LYS A 209 -0.13 9.39 -3.81
CA LYS A 209 1.13 9.26 -3.06
C LYS A 209 2.14 8.31 -3.72
N LEU A 210 1.68 7.43 -4.60
CA LEU A 210 2.51 6.46 -5.33
C LEU A 210 2.89 6.93 -6.74
N LYS A 211 2.59 8.18 -7.11
CA LYS A 211 3.10 8.77 -8.36
C LYS A 211 4.63 8.82 -8.36
N THR A 212 5.20 8.67 -9.54
CA THR A 212 6.65 8.64 -9.77
C THR A 212 7.11 9.90 -10.53
N ALA A 213 8.41 10.09 -10.64
CA ALA A 213 8.97 11.15 -11.49
C ALA A 213 8.39 11.11 -12.91
N SER A 214 8.24 9.92 -13.47
CA SER A 214 7.69 9.70 -14.83
C SER A 214 6.27 10.25 -15.01
N ASP A 215 5.46 10.30 -13.94
CA ASP A 215 4.08 10.76 -14.02
C ASP A 215 3.98 12.31 -14.04
N LEU A 216 5.03 13.02 -13.61
CA LEU A 216 5.01 14.47 -13.39
C LEU A 216 6.06 15.26 -14.14
N MET A 217 7.12 14.60 -14.59
CA MET A 217 8.23 15.29 -15.24
C MET A 217 7.78 16.00 -16.52
N LEU A 218 8.31 17.18 -16.73
CA LEU A 218 8.25 17.86 -18.00
C LEU A 218 9.22 17.17 -18.97
N THR A 219 8.79 16.90 -20.19
CA THR A 219 9.55 16.14 -21.19
C THR A 219 9.71 16.90 -22.51
N LYS A 220 10.55 16.39 -23.39
CA LYS A 220 10.74 16.88 -24.76
C LYS A 220 11.03 18.41 -24.79
N ASN A 221 10.30 19.16 -25.60
CA ASN A 221 10.48 20.60 -25.79
C ASN A 221 10.21 21.44 -24.53
N ARG A 222 9.66 20.86 -23.45
CA ARG A 222 9.48 21.57 -22.17
C ARG A 222 10.74 21.57 -21.32
N ILE A 223 11.73 20.72 -21.61
CA ILE A 223 13.02 20.73 -20.89
C ILE A 223 13.83 21.92 -21.37
N PRO A 224 14.39 22.73 -20.45
CA PRO A 224 15.17 23.93 -20.78
C PRO A 224 16.64 23.55 -21.07
N PHE A 225 16.89 22.81 -22.13
CA PHE A 225 18.24 22.45 -22.57
C PHE A 225 19.02 23.65 -23.13
N VAL A 226 20.30 23.71 -22.80
CA VAL A 226 21.28 24.62 -23.36
C VAL A 226 22.62 23.90 -23.58
N ASN A 227 23.33 24.20 -24.66
CA ASN A 227 24.68 23.66 -24.88
C ASN A 227 25.68 24.27 -23.90
N GLU A 228 26.62 23.49 -23.39
CA GLU A 228 27.62 23.94 -22.42
C GLU A 228 28.56 25.06 -22.96
N ASN A 229 28.73 25.16 -24.29
CA ASN A 229 29.53 26.16 -24.95
C ASN A 229 28.74 27.41 -25.33
N GLU A 230 27.41 27.43 -25.07
CA GLU A 230 26.56 28.58 -25.38
C GLU A 230 26.94 29.83 -24.53
N VAL A 231 26.76 30.98 -25.11
CA VAL A 231 26.98 32.25 -24.42
C VAL A 231 25.79 32.59 -23.51
N MET A 232 26.09 33.31 -22.42
CA MET A 232 25.09 33.61 -21.38
C MET A 232 23.90 34.40 -21.95
N LYS A 233 24.09 35.32 -22.85
CA LYS A 233 23.02 36.08 -23.54
C LYS A 233 21.95 35.17 -24.12
N ASN A 234 22.34 34.11 -24.83
CA ASN A 234 21.40 33.15 -25.44
C ASN A 234 20.80 32.17 -24.40
N ALA A 235 21.62 31.74 -23.44
CA ALA A 235 21.16 30.89 -22.34
C ALA A 235 20.05 31.60 -21.51
N LEU A 236 20.20 32.89 -21.23
CA LEU A 236 19.19 33.69 -20.52
C LEU A 236 17.88 33.84 -21.30
N LYS A 237 17.94 33.94 -22.65
CA LYS A 237 16.71 33.90 -23.46
C LYS A 237 15.93 32.62 -23.26
N ILE A 238 16.62 31.46 -23.17
CA ILE A 238 15.97 30.18 -22.91
C ILE A 238 15.40 30.12 -21.49
N LEU A 239 16.16 30.56 -20.48
CA LEU A 239 15.75 30.65 -19.09
C LEU A 239 14.42 31.41 -18.94
N ASN A 240 14.37 32.63 -19.53
CA ASN A 240 13.18 33.47 -19.51
C ASN A 240 12.00 32.87 -20.28
N LYS A 241 12.25 32.28 -21.46
CA LYS A 241 11.20 31.65 -22.28
C LYS A 241 10.56 30.44 -21.56
N LYS A 242 11.36 29.63 -20.86
CA LYS A 242 10.88 28.40 -20.22
C LYS A 242 10.27 28.62 -18.83
N ARG A 243 10.58 29.70 -18.15
CA ARG A 243 10.02 30.12 -16.83
C ARG A 243 10.11 29.03 -15.73
N LEU A 244 11.16 28.22 -15.78
CA LEU A 244 11.38 27.16 -14.78
C LEU A 244 12.44 27.52 -13.73
N GLY A 245 13.06 28.71 -13.85
CA GLY A 245 14.10 29.17 -12.92
C GLY A 245 15.41 28.39 -13.00
N PHE A 246 15.58 27.53 -14.03
CA PHE A 246 16.84 26.80 -14.26
C PHE A 246 16.99 26.33 -15.70
N LEU A 247 18.23 25.98 -16.06
CA LEU A 247 18.62 25.38 -17.33
C LEU A 247 19.31 24.04 -17.09
N VAL A 248 19.11 23.09 -18.00
CA VAL A 248 19.85 21.83 -18.07
C VAL A 248 20.98 22.02 -19.07
N VAL A 249 22.22 22.03 -18.60
CA VAL A 249 23.40 22.21 -19.45
C VAL A 249 23.85 20.86 -19.99
N VAL A 250 23.99 20.76 -21.31
CA VAL A 250 24.37 19.50 -21.99
C VAL A 250 25.57 19.73 -22.89
N ASN A 251 26.37 18.67 -23.08
CA ASN A 251 27.45 18.68 -24.07
C ASN A 251 26.91 18.41 -25.49
N ASN A 252 27.79 18.36 -26.48
CA ASN A 252 27.44 18.10 -27.88
C ASN A 252 26.80 16.71 -28.13
N GLN A 253 26.98 15.78 -27.18
CA GLN A 253 26.35 14.44 -27.20
C GLN A 253 24.98 14.42 -26.51
N GLY A 254 24.49 15.56 -26.01
CA GLY A 254 23.22 15.66 -25.27
C GLY A 254 23.29 15.10 -23.86
N LEU A 255 24.48 14.88 -23.30
CA LEU A 255 24.67 14.40 -21.94
C LEU A 255 24.69 15.58 -20.98
N ASN A 256 24.02 15.44 -19.85
CA ASN A 256 23.95 16.44 -18.78
C ASN A 256 25.34 16.65 -18.14
N THR A 257 25.88 17.85 -18.25
CA THR A 257 27.16 18.26 -17.65
C THR A 257 26.95 19.17 -16.45
N GLY A 258 25.76 19.77 -16.31
CA GLY A 258 25.44 20.66 -15.20
C GLY A 258 24.03 21.25 -15.26
N VAL A 259 23.75 22.12 -14.31
CA VAL A 259 22.56 22.97 -14.29
C VAL A 259 22.97 24.42 -14.01
N PHE A 260 22.19 25.36 -14.50
CA PHE A 260 22.35 26.79 -14.20
C PHE A 260 21.00 27.33 -13.71
N THR A 261 20.98 27.97 -12.56
CA THR A 261 19.76 28.42 -11.88
C THR A 261 19.71 29.95 -11.75
N ASP A 262 18.52 30.51 -11.43
CA ASP A 262 18.37 31.93 -11.08
C ASP A 262 19.31 32.34 -9.93
N GLY A 263 19.54 31.43 -8.97
CA GLY A 263 20.50 31.63 -7.88
C GLY A 263 21.95 31.72 -8.38
N ASP A 264 22.32 30.94 -9.40
CA ASP A 264 23.64 31.03 -10.03
C ASP A 264 23.78 32.35 -10.81
N LEU A 265 22.74 32.77 -11.52
CA LEU A 265 22.67 34.04 -12.21
C LEU A 265 22.86 35.20 -11.23
N LYS A 266 22.11 35.24 -10.14
CA LYS A 266 22.23 36.28 -9.12
C LYS A 266 23.66 36.39 -8.56
N ARG A 267 24.29 35.24 -8.24
CA ARG A 267 25.70 35.21 -7.77
C ARG A 267 26.69 35.69 -8.83
N LEU A 268 26.43 35.37 -10.10
CA LEU A 268 27.28 35.80 -11.21
C LEU A 268 27.22 37.31 -11.42
N MET A 269 26.00 37.89 -11.42
CA MET A 269 25.80 39.32 -11.59
C MET A 269 26.44 40.15 -10.47
N GLN A 270 26.55 39.61 -9.25
CA GLN A 270 27.27 40.28 -8.16
C GLN A 270 28.79 40.33 -8.38
N LYS A 271 29.35 39.41 -9.19
CA LYS A 271 30.80 39.28 -9.40
C LYS A 271 31.29 39.88 -10.72
N LYS A 272 30.42 40.07 -11.68
CA LYS A 272 30.77 40.48 -13.04
C LYS A 272 29.83 41.59 -13.52
N ARG A 273 30.41 42.68 -14.08
CA ARG A 273 29.64 43.83 -14.64
C ARG A 273 28.98 43.47 -15.98
N SER A 274 29.60 42.58 -16.78
CA SER A 274 29.05 42.09 -18.06
C SER A 274 29.18 40.58 -18.11
N ILE A 275 28.08 39.90 -18.51
CA ILE A 275 27.98 38.45 -18.53
C ILE A 275 27.62 37.88 -19.89
N ASP A 276 27.19 38.70 -20.84
CA ASP A 276 26.57 38.30 -22.10
C ASP A 276 27.42 37.34 -22.95
N ASN A 277 28.71 37.58 -23.05
CA ASN A 277 29.65 36.80 -23.87
C ASN A 277 30.33 35.64 -23.09
N LEU A 278 29.99 35.45 -21.83
CA LEU A 278 30.56 34.37 -21.01
C LEU A 278 29.91 33.02 -21.36
N LYS A 279 30.73 31.95 -21.48
CA LYS A 279 30.22 30.62 -21.71
C LYS A 279 29.59 30.05 -20.45
N ILE A 280 28.38 29.46 -20.56
CA ILE A 280 27.61 28.95 -19.42
C ILE A 280 28.34 27.89 -18.63
N LYS A 281 29.16 27.03 -19.27
CA LYS A 281 29.95 25.95 -18.62
C LYS A 281 30.88 26.43 -17.50
N LEU A 282 31.27 27.73 -17.52
CA LEU A 282 32.15 28.30 -16.52
C LEU A 282 31.45 28.63 -15.20
N PHE A 283 30.09 28.73 -15.23
CA PHE A 283 29.29 29.21 -14.12
C PHE A 283 28.16 28.25 -13.71
N MET A 284 27.99 27.13 -14.43
CA MET A 284 27.02 26.13 -14.10
C MET A 284 27.42 25.35 -12.84
N THR A 285 26.44 24.87 -12.08
CA THR A 285 26.63 23.85 -11.05
C THR A 285 26.89 22.49 -11.71
N LYS A 286 28.11 21.97 -11.57
CA LYS A 286 28.52 20.65 -12.06
C LYS A 286 27.94 19.55 -11.18
N LYS A 287 27.69 18.35 -11.74
CA LYS A 287 27.12 17.16 -11.03
C LYS A 287 25.81 17.49 -10.30
N PRO A 288 24.78 17.97 -11.00
CA PRO A 288 23.51 18.27 -10.39
C PRO A 288 22.88 17.02 -9.77
N TYR A 289 22.05 17.23 -8.75
CA TYR A 289 21.26 16.12 -8.20
C TYR A 289 20.27 15.62 -9.25
N THR A 290 20.27 14.32 -9.50
CA THR A 290 19.41 13.67 -10.49
C THR A 290 18.63 12.53 -9.86
N VAL A 291 17.43 12.24 -10.37
CA VAL A 291 16.56 11.19 -9.88
C VAL A 291 16.17 10.21 -10.99
N GLU A 292 15.92 8.95 -10.63
CA GLU A 292 15.43 7.95 -11.59
C GLU A 292 13.94 8.18 -11.90
N LYS A 293 13.51 7.90 -13.14
CA LYS A 293 12.12 8.06 -13.60
C LYS A 293 11.08 7.33 -12.74
N ASN A 294 11.47 6.24 -12.07
CA ASN A 294 10.59 5.44 -11.22
C ASN A 294 10.62 5.85 -9.73
N MET A 295 11.41 6.86 -9.35
CA MET A 295 11.45 7.35 -7.97
C MET A 295 10.12 8.01 -7.59
N LEU A 296 9.61 7.71 -6.39
CA LEU A 296 8.34 8.27 -5.91
C LEU A 296 8.44 9.78 -5.70
N ILE A 297 7.37 10.51 -6.02
CA ILE A 297 7.32 11.98 -5.86
C ILE A 297 7.52 12.42 -4.41
N THR A 298 7.04 11.63 -3.44
CA THR A 298 7.24 11.89 -2.00
C THR A 298 8.71 11.80 -1.60
N GLU A 299 9.44 10.84 -2.16
CA GLU A 299 10.87 10.67 -1.95
C GLU A 299 11.65 11.82 -2.61
N ILE A 300 11.25 12.21 -3.84
CA ILE A 300 11.85 13.35 -4.56
C ILE A 300 11.66 14.63 -3.74
N LEU A 301 10.45 14.92 -3.25
CA LEU A 301 10.17 16.09 -2.44
C LEU A 301 11.02 16.13 -1.16
N THR A 302 11.14 15.00 -0.48
CA THR A 302 12.01 14.87 0.71
C THR A 302 13.45 15.21 0.40
N GLN A 303 13.99 14.71 -0.74
CA GLN A 303 15.37 15.01 -1.16
C GLN A 303 15.55 16.46 -1.59
N MET A 304 14.57 17.04 -2.29
CA MET A 304 14.60 18.46 -2.69
C MET A 304 14.63 19.37 -1.47
N ASN A 305 13.79 19.11 -0.47
CA ASN A 305 13.76 19.88 0.79
C ASN A 305 15.08 19.75 1.57
N LYS A 306 15.59 18.53 1.72
CA LYS A 306 16.87 18.27 2.41
C LYS A 306 18.04 19.01 1.76
N ARG A 307 18.05 19.12 0.41
CA ARG A 307 19.10 19.76 -0.37
C ARG A 307 18.83 21.22 -0.64
N LYS A 308 17.67 21.75 -0.24
CA LYS A 308 17.22 23.12 -0.51
C LYS A 308 17.26 23.47 -2.01
N ILE A 309 16.82 22.53 -2.88
CA ILE A 309 16.74 22.70 -4.33
C ILE A 309 15.28 22.68 -4.80
N THR A 310 14.99 23.49 -5.82
CA THR A 310 13.64 23.65 -6.40
C THR A 310 13.44 22.85 -7.68
N ASN A 311 14.51 22.29 -8.26
CA ASN A 311 14.48 21.58 -9.53
C ASN A 311 15.35 20.33 -9.47
N VAL A 312 14.91 19.28 -10.18
CA VAL A 312 15.69 18.04 -10.35
C VAL A 312 15.62 17.59 -11.81
N CYS A 313 16.72 17.03 -12.31
CA CYS A 313 16.76 16.34 -13.58
C CYS A 313 16.41 14.87 -13.39
N VAL A 314 15.61 14.32 -14.31
CA VAL A 314 15.20 12.90 -14.30
C VAL A 314 15.97 12.15 -15.38
N PHE A 315 16.50 10.98 -15.03
CA PHE A 315 17.18 10.08 -15.96
C PHE A 315 16.43 8.74 -16.13
N GLY A 316 16.66 8.08 -17.26
CA GLY A 316 16.17 6.73 -17.55
C GLY A 316 17.15 5.65 -17.05
N LYS A 317 16.72 4.38 -17.08
CA LYS A 317 17.58 3.26 -16.68
C LYS A 317 18.83 3.09 -17.56
N GLU A 318 18.73 3.43 -18.84
CA GLU A 318 19.75 3.18 -19.85
C GLU A 318 20.98 4.08 -19.70
N ASN A 319 20.79 5.34 -19.32
CA ASN A 319 21.89 6.29 -19.20
C ASN A 319 21.61 7.34 -18.12
N LYS A 320 22.33 7.27 -17.01
CA LYS A 320 22.23 8.21 -15.89
C LYS A 320 22.67 9.64 -16.21
N LYS A 321 23.42 9.84 -17.28
CA LYS A 321 23.87 11.17 -17.73
C LYS A 321 22.89 11.82 -18.72
N LYS A 322 21.93 11.09 -19.29
CA LYS A 322 20.95 11.61 -20.22
C LYS A 322 19.70 12.08 -19.49
N THR A 323 19.44 13.37 -19.43
CA THR A 323 18.20 13.93 -18.87
C THR A 323 17.05 13.67 -19.80
N ILE A 324 16.03 12.94 -19.34
CA ILE A 324 14.79 12.63 -20.08
C ILE A 324 13.60 13.44 -19.63
N GLY A 325 13.72 14.12 -18.48
CA GLY A 325 12.69 14.97 -17.90
C GLY A 325 13.23 15.86 -16.81
N VAL A 326 12.43 16.85 -16.40
CA VAL A 326 12.72 17.73 -15.28
C VAL A 326 11.50 17.91 -14.41
N ILE A 327 11.70 18.09 -13.11
CA ILE A 327 10.61 18.33 -12.14
C ILE A 327 10.93 19.61 -11.38
N HIS A 328 9.93 20.49 -11.32
CA HIS A 328 9.96 21.67 -10.46
C HIS A 328 9.14 21.40 -9.18
N ILE A 329 9.57 21.94 -8.04
CA ILE A 329 8.93 21.69 -6.73
C ILE A 329 7.44 22.04 -6.72
N HIS A 330 6.99 23.06 -7.42
CA HIS A 330 5.58 23.43 -7.52
C HIS A 330 4.73 22.35 -8.20
N ASN A 331 5.30 21.58 -9.13
CA ASN A 331 4.60 20.44 -9.74
C ASN A 331 4.32 19.33 -8.72
N LEU A 332 5.22 19.15 -7.73
CA LEU A 332 5.04 18.17 -6.65
C LEU A 332 4.00 18.64 -5.64
N LEU A 333 4.06 19.91 -5.22
CA LEU A 333 3.17 20.46 -4.20
C LEU A 333 1.70 20.50 -4.65
N ASN A 334 1.43 20.74 -5.94
CA ASN A 334 0.06 20.75 -6.49
C ASN A 334 -0.65 19.37 -6.45
N ILE A 335 0.09 18.29 -6.28
CA ILE A 335 -0.45 16.93 -6.27
C ILE A 335 -0.55 16.37 -4.85
N LEU A 336 0.24 16.91 -3.93
CA LEU A 336 0.28 16.44 -2.55
C LEU A 336 -0.65 17.25 -1.62
N LYS A 337 -1.32 18.29 -2.17
CA LYS A 337 -2.48 18.93 -1.56
C LYS A 337 -3.72 18.07 -1.77
#